data_88e0cb39d7df19ca292c3d2633d3736e
#
_entry.id   88e0cb39d7df19ca292c3d2633d3736e
#
_cell.length_a   1.000
_cell.length_b   1.000
_cell.length_c   1.000
_cell.angle_alpha   90.00
_cell.angle_beta   90.00
_cell.angle_gamma   90.00
#
_symmetry.space_group_name_H-M   'P 1'
#
loop_
_entity.id
_entity.type
_entity.pdbx_description
1 polymer ?
#
loop_
_entity_poly.entity_id
_entity_poly.type
_entity_poly.pdbx_seq_one_letter_code
_entity_poly.pdbx_strand_id
1 'polypeptide(L)'
;GSHLGIVMHPQGDAVVTAMQDNDLHGWRLADGHNMRMSGYPTKVRSMAFTRDGKWLVTSGADVVVMWSFTGSGPMGKPPVELPGSGGALCTRVACHPTQDVVAAGFADGSVLMIDIETRRVLPVSLNQGGAITALAYSPDGCMLGFGTEEGLIGAVTLASE
;
A
#
# COMPACT_ATOMS: atom_id res chain seq x y z
N GLY A 1 -8.73 7.76 19.23
CA GLY A 1 -7.33 7.32 19.15
C GLY A 1 -6.50 8.29 18.32
N SER A 2 -5.18 8.14 18.38
CA SER A 2 -4.27 8.98 17.59
C SER A 2 -4.23 8.54 16.13
N HIS A 3 -4.08 9.49 15.24
CA HIS A 3 -3.87 9.28 13.82
C HIS A 3 -2.37 9.22 13.52
N LEU A 4 -1.92 8.17 12.82
CA LEU A 4 -0.51 7.94 12.49
C LEU A 4 -0.15 8.37 11.08
N GLY A 5 -1.11 8.41 10.19
CA GLY A 5 -0.93 8.77 8.79
C GLY A 5 -2.24 9.12 8.13
N ILE A 6 -2.17 9.78 7.00
CA ILE A 6 -3.33 10.22 6.24
C ILE A 6 -3.07 10.07 4.75
N VAL A 7 -4.09 9.72 4.00
CA VAL A 7 -4.06 9.66 2.54
C VAL A 7 -5.36 10.22 1.97
N MET A 8 -5.23 10.92 0.84
CA MET A 8 -6.37 11.50 0.12
C MET A 8 -6.69 10.66 -1.11
N HIS A 9 -7.97 10.45 -1.36
CA HIS A 9 -8.44 9.87 -2.62
C HIS A 9 -8.02 10.79 -3.80
N PRO A 10 -7.52 10.23 -4.92
CA PRO A 10 -6.96 11.05 -6.00
C PRO A 10 -7.96 11.99 -6.67
N GLN A 11 -9.26 11.68 -6.64
CA GLN A 11 -10.32 12.58 -7.11
C GLN A 11 -10.91 13.46 -5.99
N GLY A 12 -10.39 13.37 -4.76
CA GLY A 12 -10.89 14.16 -3.63
C GLY A 12 -12.19 13.65 -3.01
N ASP A 13 -12.59 12.42 -3.27
CA ASP A 13 -13.86 11.86 -2.79
C ASP A 13 -13.82 11.43 -1.33
N ALA A 14 -12.65 11.08 -0.83
CA ALA A 14 -12.47 10.55 0.51
C ALA A 14 -11.11 10.90 1.10
N VAL A 15 -11.05 10.88 2.42
CA VAL A 15 -9.82 10.89 3.20
C VAL A 15 -9.79 9.68 4.13
N VAL A 16 -8.63 9.05 4.26
CA VAL A 16 -8.44 7.90 5.16
C VAL A 16 -7.24 8.12 6.05
N THR A 17 -7.40 7.79 7.33
CA THR A 17 -6.32 7.86 8.32
C THR A 17 -6.01 6.47 8.87
N ALA A 18 -4.74 6.20 9.11
CA ALA A 18 -4.29 5.05 9.89
C ALA A 18 -4.33 5.42 11.37
N MET A 19 -4.90 4.54 12.17
CA MET A 19 -5.13 4.75 13.59
C MET A 19 -4.12 4.02 14.46
N GLN A 20 -3.93 4.50 15.68
CA GLN A 20 -3.08 3.86 16.69
C GLN A 20 -3.57 2.46 17.11
N ASP A 21 -4.85 2.17 16.95
CA ASP A 21 -5.55 0.93 17.35
C ASP A 21 -5.62 -0.12 16.22
N ASN A 22 -4.74 -0.07 15.25
CA ASN A 22 -4.66 -0.98 14.10
C ASN A 22 -5.86 -0.94 13.14
N ASP A 23 -6.64 0.12 13.18
CA ASP A 23 -7.76 0.34 12.26
C ASP A 23 -7.46 1.47 11.28
N LEU A 24 -8.22 1.52 10.20
CA LEU A 24 -8.32 2.68 9.32
C LEU A 24 -9.67 3.35 9.53
N HIS A 25 -9.66 4.67 9.54
CA HIS A 25 -10.87 5.47 9.61
C HIS A 25 -10.93 6.42 8.42
N GLY A 26 -12.00 6.33 7.65
CA GLY A 26 -12.20 7.15 6.48
C GLY A 26 -13.46 8.00 6.56
N TRP A 27 -13.48 9.05 5.76
CA TRP A 27 -14.64 9.92 5.58
C TRP A 27 -14.85 10.19 4.10
N ARG A 28 -16.07 10.01 3.63
CA ARG A 28 -16.49 10.51 2.34
C ARG A 28 -16.71 12.02 2.45
N LEU A 29 -16.02 12.80 1.61
CA LEU A 29 -15.99 14.25 1.77
C LEU A 29 -17.30 14.94 1.37
N ALA A 30 -18.10 14.33 0.48
CA ALA A 30 -19.36 14.91 0.03
C ALA A 30 -20.42 15.04 1.15
N ASP A 31 -20.45 14.11 2.10
CA ASP A 31 -21.49 14.02 3.14
C ASP A 31 -20.96 13.69 4.55
N GLY A 32 -19.65 13.53 4.69
CA GLY A 32 -19.01 13.16 5.97
C GLY A 32 -19.29 11.73 6.43
N HIS A 33 -19.79 10.85 5.54
CA HIS A 33 -20.07 9.46 5.88
C HIS A 33 -18.80 8.74 6.35
N ASN A 34 -18.88 8.13 7.54
CA ASN A 34 -17.78 7.41 8.16
C ASN A 34 -17.59 6.03 7.55
N MET A 35 -16.32 5.66 7.38
CA MET A 35 -15.89 4.33 6.92
C MET A 35 -14.87 3.79 7.91
N ARG A 36 -15.08 2.57 8.41
CA ARG A 36 -14.12 1.90 9.29
C ARG A 36 -13.67 0.59 8.66
N MET A 37 -12.35 0.43 8.55
CA MET A 37 -11.71 -0.73 7.95
C MET A 37 -10.81 -1.35 9.00
N SER A 38 -11.15 -2.56 9.45
CA SER A 38 -10.56 -3.23 10.61
C SER A 38 -10.00 -4.59 10.24
N GLY A 39 -9.34 -5.24 11.20
CA GLY A 39 -8.85 -6.60 11.07
C GLY A 39 -7.35 -6.73 10.86
N TYR A 40 -6.62 -5.64 10.98
CA TYR A 40 -5.17 -5.67 10.88
C TYR A 40 -4.51 -6.26 12.12
N PRO A 41 -3.53 -7.16 11.97
CA PRO A 41 -2.78 -7.71 13.09
C PRO A 41 -1.82 -6.67 13.71
N THR A 42 -1.40 -5.67 12.93
CA THR A 42 -0.50 -4.61 13.39
C THR A 42 -0.96 -3.24 12.89
N LYS A 43 -0.25 -2.19 13.33
CA LYS A 43 -0.50 -0.82 12.84
C LYS A 43 -0.22 -0.69 11.37
N VAL A 44 -1.15 -0.06 10.65
CA VAL A 44 -0.95 0.32 9.26
C VAL A 44 -0.06 1.56 9.20
N ARG A 45 1.13 1.41 8.67
CA ARG A 45 2.12 2.49 8.61
C ARG A 45 2.28 3.10 7.21
N SER A 46 1.69 2.45 6.21
CA SER A 46 1.80 2.87 4.81
C SER A 46 0.49 2.59 4.09
N MET A 47 0.01 3.59 3.37
CA MET A 47 -1.22 3.54 2.59
C MET A 47 -1.02 4.31 1.30
N ALA A 48 -1.61 3.84 0.22
CA ALA A 48 -1.66 4.56 -1.05
C ALA A 48 -2.94 4.20 -1.82
N PHE A 49 -3.55 5.19 -2.47
CA PHE A 49 -4.58 4.90 -3.47
C PHE A 49 -3.95 4.54 -4.80
N THR A 50 -4.58 3.63 -5.53
CA THR A 50 -4.26 3.43 -6.94
C THR A 50 -4.57 4.69 -7.74
N ARG A 51 -3.91 4.87 -8.89
CA ARG A 51 -4.02 6.08 -9.73
C ARG A 51 -5.46 6.43 -10.12
N ASP A 52 -6.31 5.42 -10.28
CA ASP A 52 -7.72 5.58 -10.63
C ASP A 52 -8.67 5.71 -9.41
N GLY A 53 -8.11 5.63 -8.19
CA GLY A 53 -8.86 5.71 -6.95
C GLY A 53 -9.75 4.49 -6.63
N LYS A 54 -9.66 3.41 -7.39
CA LYS A 54 -10.49 2.21 -7.17
C LYS A 54 -10.09 1.41 -5.94
N TRP A 55 -8.83 1.48 -5.56
CA TRP A 55 -8.28 0.70 -4.44
C TRP A 55 -7.48 1.57 -3.48
N LEU A 56 -7.71 1.36 -2.18
CA LEU A 56 -6.78 1.76 -1.13
C LEU A 56 -5.89 0.57 -0.80
N VAL A 57 -4.61 0.71 -1.01
CA VAL A 57 -3.58 -0.31 -0.78
C VAL A 57 -2.89 -0.04 0.54
N THR A 58 -2.73 -1.04 1.38
CA THR A 58 -2.24 -0.86 2.76
C THR A 58 -1.24 -1.93 3.18
N SER A 59 -0.34 -1.54 4.08
CA SER A 59 0.54 -2.41 4.87
C SER A 59 -0.19 -2.91 6.13
N GLY A 60 0.52 -3.51 7.08
CA GLY A 60 0.01 -3.86 8.40
C GLY A 60 -0.37 -5.32 8.59
N ALA A 61 -0.19 -6.14 7.56
CA ALA A 61 -0.35 -7.60 7.59
C ALA A 61 0.84 -8.28 6.90
N ASP A 62 0.88 -9.59 6.89
CA ASP A 62 1.90 -10.38 6.15
C ASP A 62 1.62 -10.48 4.64
N VAL A 63 0.58 -9.82 4.20
CA VAL A 63 0.19 -9.63 2.80
C VAL A 63 -0.12 -8.15 2.58
N VAL A 64 -0.24 -7.75 1.31
CA VAL A 64 -0.78 -6.44 0.96
C VAL A 64 -2.30 -6.50 1.01
N VAL A 65 -2.93 -5.61 1.75
CA VAL A 65 -4.39 -5.55 1.89
C VAL A 65 -4.93 -4.39 1.06
N MET A 66 -5.98 -4.64 0.28
CA MET A 66 -6.65 -3.64 -0.54
C MET A 66 -8.13 -3.52 -0.18
N TRP A 67 -8.61 -2.28 -0.13
CA TRP A 67 -10.02 -1.95 0.08
C TRP A 67 -10.61 -1.32 -1.17
N SER A 68 -11.76 -1.84 -1.61
CA SER A 68 -12.47 -1.31 -2.79
C SER A 68 -13.12 0.03 -2.47
N PHE A 69 -12.76 1.05 -3.24
CA PHE A 69 -13.39 2.39 -3.22
C PHE A 69 -14.29 2.62 -4.42
N THR A 70 -14.68 1.56 -5.14
CA THR A 70 -15.67 1.64 -6.21
C THR A 70 -17.10 1.74 -5.65
N GLY A 71 -18.00 2.35 -6.40
CA GLY A 71 -19.40 2.48 -6.00
C GLY A 71 -19.57 3.28 -4.71
N SER A 72 -20.19 2.68 -3.69
CA SER A 72 -20.44 3.32 -2.38
C SER A 72 -19.24 3.30 -1.43
N GLY A 73 -18.09 2.81 -1.86
CA GLY A 73 -16.88 2.71 -1.05
C GLY A 73 -16.67 1.32 -0.43
N PRO A 74 -15.78 1.19 0.56
CA PRO A 74 -15.33 -0.10 1.07
C PRO A 74 -16.31 -0.79 2.03
N MET A 75 -17.28 -0.07 2.57
CA MET A 75 -18.19 -0.62 3.57
C MET A 75 -19.10 -1.71 2.98
N GLY A 76 -19.22 -2.83 3.70
CA GLY A 76 -19.97 -4.00 3.25
C GLY A 76 -19.24 -4.88 2.23
N LYS A 77 -17.99 -4.59 1.91
CA LYS A 77 -17.15 -5.39 1.02
C LYS A 77 -15.97 -5.96 1.81
N PRO A 78 -15.60 -7.24 1.63
CA PRO A 78 -14.39 -7.76 2.25
C PRO A 78 -13.15 -7.13 1.61
N PRO A 79 -12.03 -7.00 2.37
CA PRO A 79 -10.76 -6.62 1.78
C PRO A 79 -10.26 -7.70 0.82
N VAL A 80 -9.43 -7.27 -0.12
CA VAL A 80 -8.75 -8.16 -1.07
C VAL A 80 -7.28 -8.24 -0.67
N GLU A 81 -6.73 -9.45 -0.63
CA GLU A 81 -5.34 -9.69 -0.30
C GLU A 81 -4.52 -9.97 -1.56
N LEU A 82 -3.40 -9.29 -1.70
CA LEU A 82 -2.37 -9.60 -2.70
C LEU A 82 -1.29 -10.48 -2.08
N PRO A 83 -0.51 -11.21 -2.91
CA PRO A 83 0.59 -12.03 -2.40
C PRO A 83 1.57 -11.27 -1.53
N GLY A 84 2.12 -11.92 -0.50
CA GLY A 84 3.15 -11.42 0.40
C GLY A 84 4.51 -12.06 0.18
N SER A 85 5.41 -11.83 1.12
CA SER A 85 6.78 -12.37 1.12
C SER A 85 6.95 -13.41 2.22
N GLY A 86 6.38 -14.61 2.04
CA GLY A 86 6.63 -15.78 2.90
C GLY A 86 6.32 -15.58 4.38
N GLY A 87 5.33 -14.76 4.73
CA GLY A 87 4.92 -14.48 6.11
C GLY A 87 5.59 -13.26 6.75
N ALA A 88 6.52 -12.58 6.08
CA ALA A 88 7.07 -11.32 6.56
C ALA A 88 6.03 -10.20 6.54
N LEU A 89 6.04 -9.33 7.56
CA LEU A 89 5.14 -8.19 7.65
C LEU A 89 5.39 -7.21 6.49
N CYS A 90 4.32 -6.82 5.80
CA CYS A 90 4.35 -5.70 4.85
C CYS A 90 4.48 -4.39 5.62
N THR A 91 5.53 -3.64 5.34
CA THR A 91 5.87 -2.39 6.04
C THR A 91 5.63 -1.14 5.22
N ARG A 92 5.73 -1.22 3.89
CA ARG A 92 5.51 -0.11 2.96
C ARG A 92 4.79 -0.57 1.71
N VAL A 93 3.96 0.31 1.17
CA VAL A 93 3.30 0.14 -0.12
C VAL A 93 3.46 1.40 -0.97
N ALA A 94 3.49 1.23 -2.28
CA ALA A 94 3.44 2.32 -3.24
C ALA A 94 2.68 1.87 -4.48
N CYS A 95 1.89 2.75 -5.07
CA CYS A 95 1.14 2.47 -6.28
C CYS A 95 1.84 3.08 -7.50
N HIS A 96 1.92 2.32 -8.59
CA HIS A 96 2.47 2.81 -9.84
C HIS A 96 1.64 3.99 -10.37
N PRO A 97 2.26 5.08 -10.87
CA PRO A 97 1.52 6.28 -11.26
C PRO A 97 0.66 6.11 -12.53
N THR A 98 0.92 5.10 -13.38
CA THR A 98 0.21 4.92 -14.66
C THR A 98 -0.29 3.50 -14.92
N GLN A 99 0.11 2.50 -14.13
CA GLN A 99 -0.24 1.09 -14.30
C GLN A 99 -0.93 0.54 -13.05
N ASP A 100 -1.67 -0.56 -13.20
CA ASP A 100 -2.33 -1.23 -12.08
C ASP A 100 -1.37 -2.20 -11.38
N VAL A 101 -0.28 -1.65 -10.87
CA VAL A 101 0.82 -2.36 -10.21
C VAL A 101 1.10 -1.72 -8.87
N VAL A 102 1.30 -2.55 -7.86
CA VAL A 102 1.67 -2.15 -6.50
C VAL A 102 3.08 -2.62 -6.21
N ALA A 103 3.88 -1.76 -5.61
CA ALA A 103 5.12 -2.15 -4.95
C ALA A 103 4.88 -2.33 -3.46
N ALA A 104 5.46 -3.36 -2.88
CA ALA A 104 5.38 -3.67 -1.46
C ALA A 104 6.76 -3.99 -0.89
N GLY A 105 7.06 -3.39 0.25
CA GLY A 105 8.27 -3.65 1.04
C GLY A 105 7.92 -4.38 2.33
N PHE A 106 8.80 -5.27 2.75
CA PHE A 106 8.55 -6.19 3.86
C PHE A 106 9.62 -6.09 4.95
N ALA A 107 9.28 -6.62 6.13
CA ALA A 107 10.17 -6.61 7.30
C ALA A 107 11.44 -7.45 7.11
N ASP A 108 11.45 -8.39 6.17
CA ASP A 108 12.62 -9.21 5.81
C ASP A 108 13.55 -8.52 4.77
N GLY A 109 13.25 -7.30 4.35
CA GLY A 109 14.00 -6.57 3.34
C GLY A 109 13.60 -6.88 1.89
N SER A 110 12.57 -7.71 1.69
CA SER A 110 12.06 -7.99 0.36
C SER A 110 11.26 -6.82 -0.19
N VAL A 111 11.40 -6.59 -1.49
CA VAL A 111 10.56 -5.67 -2.28
C VAL A 111 9.97 -6.44 -3.43
N LEU A 112 8.66 -6.42 -3.54
CA LEU A 112 7.90 -7.08 -4.60
C LEU A 112 7.12 -6.05 -5.41
N MET A 113 6.98 -6.29 -6.71
CA MET A 113 5.98 -5.64 -7.54
C MET A 113 4.88 -6.65 -7.86
N ILE A 114 3.63 -6.23 -7.74
CA ILE A 114 2.47 -7.11 -7.85
C ILE A 114 1.47 -6.47 -8.82
N ASP A 115 1.14 -7.18 -9.89
CA ASP A 115 0.04 -6.80 -10.78
C ASP A 115 -1.29 -7.06 -10.06
N ILE A 116 -2.13 -6.05 -9.97
CA ILE A 116 -3.39 -6.12 -9.21
C ILE A 116 -4.38 -7.09 -9.85
N GLU A 117 -4.44 -7.12 -11.16
CA GLU A 117 -5.43 -7.90 -11.89
C GLU A 117 -5.01 -9.37 -12.01
N THR A 118 -3.78 -9.61 -12.46
CA THR A 118 -3.27 -10.96 -12.71
C THR A 118 -2.70 -11.65 -11.47
N ARG A 119 -2.40 -10.90 -10.41
CA ARG A 119 -1.71 -11.36 -9.18
C ARG A 119 -0.29 -11.83 -9.43
N ARG A 120 0.30 -11.54 -10.59
CA ARG A 120 1.70 -11.86 -10.88
C ARG A 120 2.62 -11.04 -9.98
N VAL A 121 3.62 -11.72 -9.44
CA VAL A 121 4.62 -11.12 -8.56
C VAL A 121 5.96 -11.08 -9.28
N LEU A 122 6.59 -9.91 -9.27
CA LEU A 122 7.96 -9.71 -9.70
C LEU A 122 8.81 -9.33 -8.48
N PRO A 123 9.71 -10.20 -8.01
CA PRO A 123 10.68 -9.84 -6.99
C PRO A 123 11.64 -8.76 -7.50
N VAL A 124 11.81 -7.68 -6.75
CA VAL A 124 12.71 -6.57 -7.05
C VAL A 124 13.98 -6.66 -6.23
N SER A 125 13.83 -6.95 -4.94
CA SER A 125 14.93 -7.18 -4.00
C SER A 125 14.50 -8.23 -2.99
N LEU A 126 15.42 -9.07 -2.53
CA LEU A 126 15.12 -10.16 -1.60
C LEU A 126 16.08 -10.14 -0.40
N ASN A 127 15.49 -10.09 0.80
CA ASN A 127 16.15 -10.36 2.09
C ASN A 127 17.45 -9.57 2.32
N GLN A 128 17.46 -8.27 2.06
CA GLN A 128 18.65 -7.43 2.23
C GLN A 128 18.37 -6.21 3.12
N GLY A 129 19.29 -5.93 4.05
CA GLY A 129 19.38 -4.67 4.76
C GLY A 129 18.30 -4.43 5.83
N GLY A 130 17.60 -5.44 6.30
CA GLY A 130 16.52 -5.31 7.28
C GLY A 130 15.20 -4.79 6.67
N ALA A 131 14.27 -4.39 7.51
CA ALA A 131 12.94 -3.97 7.08
C ALA A 131 12.97 -2.79 6.10
N ILE A 132 12.10 -2.85 5.09
CA ILE A 132 11.88 -1.73 4.18
C ILE A 132 11.17 -0.60 4.95
N THR A 133 11.79 0.58 4.95
CA THR A 133 11.32 1.78 5.65
C THR A 133 10.93 2.92 4.73
N ALA A 134 11.32 2.84 3.45
CA ALA A 134 10.98 3.81 2.43
C ALA A 134 10.76 3.10 1.09
N LEU A 135 9.76 3.51 0.33
CA LEU A 135 9.42 2.93 -0.96
C LEU A 135 8.66 3.97 -1.79
N ALA A 136 9.12 4.22 -3.00
CA ALA A 136 8.46 5.18 -3.89
C ALA A 136 8.76 4.87 -5.35
N TYR A 137 7.76 5.07 -6.21
CA TYR A 137 7.96 5.19 -7.65
C TYR A 137 8.41 6.60 -8.02
N SER A 138 9.21 6.73 -9.09
CA SER A 138 9.40 8.01 -9.75
C SER A 138 8.07 8.50 -10.36
N PRO A 139 7.89 9.83 -10.54
CA PRO A 139 6.64 10.38 -11.06
C PRO A 139 6.24 9.86 -12.46
N ASP A 140 7.24 9.47 -13.27
CA ASP A 140 7.03 8.88 -14.60
C ASP A 140 6.82 7.35 -14.56
N GLY A 141 6.95 6.72 -13.38
CA GLY A 141 6.84 5.27 -13.21
C GLY A 141 8.00 4.45 -13.75
N CYS A 142 9.08 5.08 -14.20
CA CYS A 142 10.23 4.38 -14.80
C CYS A 142 11.22 3.83 -13.78
N MET A 143 11.12 4.25 -12.54
CA MET A 143 12.01 3.80 -11.45
C MET A 143 11.22 3.48 -10.18
N LEU A 144 11.71 2.50 -9.44
CA LEU A 144 11.29 2.21 -8.08
C LEU A 144 12.48 2.33 -7.15
N GLY A 145 12.37 3.20 -6.14
CA GLY A 145 13.38 3.38 -5.10
C GLY A 145 12.93 2.80 -3.77
N PHE A 146 13.87 2.27 -2.99
CA PHE A 146 13.60 1.77 -1.65
C PHE A 146 14.77 2.02 -0.70
N GLY A 147 14.47 2.07 0.58
CA GLY A 147 15.44 2.16 1.66
C GLY A 147 15.11 1.20 2.79
N THR A 148 16.11 0.80 3.54
CA THR A 148 15.99 -0.15 4.65
C THR A 148 16.38 0.47 5.98
N GLU A 149 15.97 -0.15 7.08
CA GLU A 149 16.32 0.28 8.44
C GLU A 149 17.82 0.21 8.74
N GLU A 150 18.58 -0.61 8.01
CA GLU A 150 20.03 -0.75 8.15
C GLU A 150 20.82 0.20 7.24
N GLY A 151 20.14 1.09 6.51
CA GLY A 151 20.79 2.12 5.69
C GLY A 151 21.10 1.69 4.25
N LEU A 152 20.64 0.52 3.81
CA LEU A 152 20.73 0.14 2.40
C LEU A 152 19.77 0.99 1.56
N ILE A 153 20.22 1.48 0.41
CA ILE A 153 19.40 2.18 -0.58
C ILE A 153 19.50 1.41 -1.90
N GLY A 154 18.37 1.21 -2.54
CA GLY A 154 18.29 0.61 -3.87
C GLY A 154 17.36 1.40 -4.79
N ALA A 155 17.65 1.35 -6.09
CA ALA A 155 16.76 1.84 -7.13
C ALA A 155 16.82 0.91 -8.32
N VAL A 156 15.67 0.64 -8.90
CA VAL A 156 15.52 -0.26 -10.05
C VAL A 156 14.88 0.51 -11.19
N THR A 157 15.50 0.44 -12.37
CA THR A 157 14.90 0.95 -13.60
C THR A 157 13.92 -0.08 -14.13
N LEU A 158 12.71 0.34 -14.38
CA LEU A 158 11.63 -0.49 -14.91
C LEU A 158 11.60 -0.33 -16.43
N ALA A 159 11.53 -1.45 -17.17
CA ALA A 159 11.40 -1.40 -18.61
C ALA A 159 10.05 -0.77 -18.98
N SER A 160 10.07 0.19 -19.89
CA SER A 160 8.85 0.65 -20.57
C SER A 160 8.44 -0.43 -21.56
N GLU A 161 7.22 -0.94 -21.45
CA GLU A 161 6.61 -1.73 -22.52
C GLU A 161 6.22 -0.83 -23.71
#